data_e5a7c978786851b017de76a39b990d4b
#
_entry.id   e5a7c978786851b017de76a39b990d4b
#
_cell.length_a   1.000
_cell.length_b   1.000
_cell.length_c   1.000
_cell.angle_alpha   90.00
_cell.angle_beta   90.00
_cell.angle_gamma   90.00
#
_symmetry.space_group_name_H-M   'P 1'
#
loop_
_entity.id
_entity.type
_entity.pdbx_description
1 polymer ?
#
loop_
_entity_poly.entity_id
_entity_poly.type
_entity_poly.pdbx_seq_one_letter_code
_entity_poly.pdbx_strand_id
1 'polypeptide(L)'
;SLDSVQVTLYSHDPAVHNALVGAEGFDDTVAGIRNAVAAGLSVSVNTPLCSLNTDYAATVRFVHELGVRYVTCSGLIPSGSAEGAESQATRLTEEQLTDVLRRAVTVAEELGMEMDFTSPGWLKEETLRSMGLTLVPSCGACLSNMAIAPDGGVIPCQSWLSSQPLGNILTDDWDKIWQSQRCAAIRAKSAKMEQLCQLRQGNGEEASVC
;
A
#
# COMPACT_ATOMS: atom_id res chain seq x y z
N SER A 1 17.55 -15.28 -9.47
CA SER A 1 16.91 -14.48 -10.53
C SER A 1 15.81 -13.64 -9.92
N LEU A 2 15.50 -12.52 -10.55
CA LEU A 2 14.35 -11.70 -10.18
C LEU A 2 13.15 -12.21 -10.99
N ASP A 3 12.05 -12.49 -10.34
CA ASP A 3 10.87 -13.06 -10.99
C ASP A 3 9.71 -12.06 -11.07
N SER A 4 9.64 -11.12 -10.12
CA SER A 4 8.59 -10.11 -10.08
C SER A 4 9.08 -8.77 -9.54
N VAL A 5 8.39 -7.71 -9.94
CA VAL A 5 8.62 -6.34 -9.44
C VAL A 5 7.28 -5.65 -9.20
N GLN A 6 7.24 -4.83 -8.18
CA GLN A 6 6.16 -3.86 -7.98
C GLN A 6 6.70 -2.45 -8.19
N VAL A 7 6.03 -1.66 -9.01
CA VAL A 7 6.38 -0.27 -9.29
C VAL A 7 5.24 0.63 -8.81
N THR A 8 5.57 1.75 -8.18
CA THR A 8 4.57 2.74 -7.80
C THR A 8 4.40 3.76 -8.93
N LEU A 9 3.17 3.90 -9.42
CA LEU A 9 2.76 4.93 -10.38
C LEU A 9 1.53 5.65 -9.82
N TYR A 10 1.66 6.93 -9.52
CA TYR A 10 0.58 7.69 -8.87
C TYR A 10 -0.52 8.12 -9.85
N SER A 11 -0.20 8.32 -11.13
CA SER A 11 -1.15 8.76 -12.16
C SER A 11 -0.61 8.46 -13.55
N HIS A 12 -1.51 8.32 -14.53
CA HIS A 12 -1.20 8.34 -15.96
C HIS A 12 -0.83 9.75 -16.45
N ASP A 13 -1.22 10.79 -15.71
CA ASP A 13 -0.87 12.19 -15.99
C ASP A 13 0.52 12.48 -15.38
N PRO A 14 1.52 12.88 -16.21
CA PRO A 14 2.85 13.21 -15.74
C PRO A 14 2.88 14.31 -14.69
N ALA A 15 2.05 15.34 -14.84
CA ALA A 15 2.04 16.46 -13.89
C ALA A 15 1.54 16.03 -12.51
N VAL A 16 0.49 15.21 -12.48
CA VAL A 16 -0.05 14.66 -11.22
C VAL A 16 0.94 13.69 -10.59
N HIS A 17 1.56 12.79 -11.38
CA HIS A 17 2.56 11.86 -10.87
C HIS A 17 3.74 12.61 -10.23
N ASN A 18 4.34 13.54 -10.98
CA ASN A 18 5.51 14.28 -10.53
C ASN A 18 5.22 15.14 -9.29
N ALA A 19 4.04 15.76 -9.23
CA ALA A 19 3.61 16.51 -8.05
C ALA A 19 3.49 15.61 -6.80
N LEU A 20 2.97 14.40 -6.93
CA LEU A 20 2.82 13.45 -5.81
C LEU A 20 4.16 12.80 -5.40
N VAL A 21 5.06 12.59 -6.35
CA VAL A 21 6.43 12.10 -6.07
C VAL A 21 7.32 13.21 -5.52
N GLY A 22 7.05 14.46 -5.87
CA GLY A 22 7.91 15.61 -5.54
C GLY A 22 9.17 15.72 -6.40
N ALA A 23 9.19 15.07 -7.57
CA ALA A 23 10.30 15.06 -8.53
C ALA A 23 9.81 14.74 -9.94
N GLU A 24 10.60 15.13 -10.94
CA GLU A 24 10.39 14.76 -12.34
C GLU A 24 10.80 13.28 -12.53
N GLY A 25 9.86 12.36 -12.38
CA GLY A 25 10.12 10.92 -12.40
C GLY A 25 9.17 10.08 -13.26
N PHE A 26 8.16 10.71 -13.90
CA PHE A 26 7.14 9.99 -14.66
C PHE A 26 7.74 9.17 -15.81
N ASP A 27 8.55 9.80 -16.65
CA ASP A 27 9.10 9.15 -17.85
C ASP A 27 10.04 7.99 -17.47
N ASP A 28 10.87 8.16 -16.44
CA ASP A 28 11.76 7.11 -15.94
C ASP A 28 10.95 5.95 -15.34
N THR A 29 9.88 6.25 -14.61
CA THR A 29 8.98 5.23 -14.04
C THR A 29 8.31 4.41 -15.15
N VAL A 30 7.78 5.08 -16.18
CA VAL A 30 7.15 4.43 -17.34
C VAL A 30 8.17 3.61 -18.13
N ALA A 31 9.35 4.14 -18.36
CA ALA A 31 10.44 3.41 -19.01
C ALA A 31 10.86 2.16 -18.21
N GLY A 32 10.93 2.29 -16.88
CA GLY A 32 11.20 1.17 -15.96
C GLY A 32 10.16 0.07 -16.06
N ILE A 33 8.87 0.40 -16.08
CA ILE A 33 7.77 -0.56 -16.24
C ILE A 33 7.91 -1.28 -17.60
N ARG A 34 8.09 -0.54 -18.70
CA ARG A 34 8.26 -1.13 -20.04
C ARG A 34 9.45 -2.09 -20.11
N ASN A 35 10.59 -1.68 -19.55
CA ASN A 35 11.79 -2.52 -19.52
C ASN A 35 11.60 -3.80 -18.71
N ALA A 36 10.92 -3.72 -17.57
CA ALA A 36 10.61 -4.88 -16.73
C ALA A 36 9.67 -5.86 -17.45
N VAL A 37 8.61 -5.36 -18.10
CA VAL A 37 7.69 -6.16 -18.92
C VAL A 37 8.44 -6.81 -20.09
N ALA A 38 9.27 -6.04 -20.79
CA ALA A 38 10.06 -6.56 -21.93
C ALA A 38 11.10 -7.62 -21.50
N ALA A 39 11.59 -7.54 -20.26
CA ALA A 39 12.47 -8.54 -19.66
C ALA A 39 11.73 -9.81 -19.20
N GLY A 40 10.43 -9.89 -19.37
CA GLY A 40 9.61 -11.05 -18.98
C GLY A 40 9.34 -11.17 -17.48
N LEU A 41 9.52 -10.09 -16.71
CA LEU A 41 9.19 -10.09 -15.29
C LEU A 41 7.67 -9.99 -15.08
N SER A 42 7.20 -10.58 -13.99
CA SER A 42 5.84 -10.30 -13.51
C SER A 42 5.82 -8.90 -12.90
N VAL A 43 5.14 -7.97 -13.58
CA VAL A 43 5.09 -6.57 -13.15
C VAL A 43 3.72 -6.26 -12.57
N SER A 44 3.70 -5.76 -11.34
CA SER A 44 2.52 -5.13 -10.73
C SER A 44 2.74 -3.63 -10.56
N VAL A 45 1.67 -2.85 -10.70
CA VAL A 45 1.70 -1.41 -10.43
C VAL A 45 0.82 -1.10 -9.23
N ASN A 46 1.40 -0.41 -8.24
CA ASN A 46 0.67 0.07 -7.08
C ASN A 46 0.40 1.58 -7.18
N THR A 47 -0.81 1.99 -6.83
CA THR A 47 -1.21 3.40 -6.81
C THR A 47 -1.80 3.77 -5.43
N PRO A 48 -1.09 4.54 -4.61
CA PRO A 48 -1.70 5.18 -3.44
C PRO A 48 -2.71 6.25 -3.88
N LEU A 49 -3.96 6.13 -3.44
CA LEU A 49 -5.07 6.98 -3.86
C LEU A 49 -5.27 8.17 -2.92
N CYS A 50 -5.43 9.35 -3.52
CA CYS A 50 -5.76 10.59 -2.84
C CYS A 50 -6.65 11.47 -3.73
N SER A 51 -7.05 12.65 -3.26
CA SER A 51 -7.93 13.57 -4.02
C SER A 51 -7.30 14.12 -5.29
N LEU A 52 -5.98 14.03 -5.45
CA LEU A 52 -5.25 14.53 -6.62
C LEU A 52 -5.21 13.53 -7.79
N ASN A 53 -5.45 12.24 -7.53
CA ASN A 53 -5.38 11.18 -8.55
C ASN A 53 -6.64 10.31 -8.62
N THR A 54 -7.81 10.93 -8.47
CA THR A 54 -9.10 10.24 -8.49
C THR A 54 -9.49 9.64 -9.85
N ASP A 55 -8.80 10.03 -10.94
CA ASP A 55 -8.96 9.37 -12.25
C ASP A 55 -8.09 8.09 -12.35
N TYR A 56 -8.25 7.22 -11.35
CA TYR A 56 -7.51 5.97 -11.29
C TYR A 56 -7.91 5.00 -12.41
N ALA A 57 -9.15 5.06 -12.89
CA ALA A 57 -9.60 4.26 -14.03
C ALA A 57 -8.77 4.53 -15.29
N ALA A 58 -8.42 5.78 -15.58
CA ALA A 58 -7.53 6.12 -16.69
C ALA A 58 -6.09 5.62 -16.43
N THR A 59 -5.63 5.65 -15.19
CA THR A 59 -4.32 5.07 -14.82
C THR A 59 -4.31 3.56 -15.05
N VAL A 60 -5.39 2.84 -14.73
CA VAL A 60 -5.53 1.39 -15.01
C VAL A 60 -5.44 1.11 -16.52
N ARG A 61 -6.14 1.89 -17.37
CA ARG A 61 -6.03 1.77 -18.83
C ARG A 61 -4.60 2.01 -19.32
N PHE A 62 -3.98 3.05 -18.83
CA PHE A 62 -2.61 3.41 -19.21
C PHE A 62 -1.61 2.29 -18.87
N VAL A 63 -1.64 1.74 -17.66
CA VAL A 63 -0.72 0.66 -17.28
C VAL A 63 -1.00 -0.65 -18.02
N HIS A 64 -2.27 -0.91 -18.41
CA HIS A 64 -2.60 -2.02 -19.31
C HIS A 64 -1.90 -1.88 -20.68
N GLU A 65 -1.85 -0.68 -21.24
CA GLU A 65 -1.15 -0.38 -22.51
C GLU A 65 0.37 -0.59 -22.37
N LEU A 66 0.91 -0.45 -21.17
CA LEU A 66 2.33 -0.77 -20.88
C LEU A 66 2.60 -2.28 -20.76
N GLY A 67 1.57 -3.12 -20.84
CA GLY A 67 1.68 -4.58 -20.73
C GLY A 67 1.48 -5.14 -19.32
N VAL A 68 1.14 -4.32 -18.35
CA VAL A 68 0.81 -4.75 -16.97
C VAL A 68 -0.55 -5.44 -16.94
N ARG A 69 -0.68 -6.50 -16.14
CA ARG A 69 -1.92 -7.27 -15.99
C ARG A 69 -2.45 -7.31 -14.56
N TYR A 70 -1.67 -6.86 -13.61
CA TYR A 70 -2.03 -6.82 -12.20
C TYR A 70 -1.75 -5.44 -11.61
N VAL A 71 -2.76 -4.84 -11.02
CA VAL A 71 -2.66 -3.56 -10.33
C VAL A 71 -3.13 -3.67 -8.90
N THR A 72 -2.48 -2.93 -8.04
CA THR A 72 -2.92 -2.75 -6.66
C THR A 72 -3.14 -1.27 -6.38
N CYS A 73 -4.01 -0.96 -5.45
CA CYS A 73 -4.14 0.39 -4.94
C CYS A 73 -4.33 0.39 -3.41
N SER A 74 -4.04 1.50 -2.81
CA SER A 74 -4.16 1.70 -1.37
C SER A 74 -4.75 3.07 -1.07
N GLY A 75 -5.31 3.25 0.11
CA GLY A 75 -5.52 4.60 0.64
C GLY A 75 -4.19 5.24 1.03
N LEU A 76 -4.19 6.55 1.18
CA LEU A 76 -3.01 7.28 1.62
C LEU A 76 -2.70 6.94 3.10
N ILE A 77 -1.60 6.25 3.33
CA ILE A 77 -1.13 5.90 4.68
C ILE A 77 -0.34 7.09 5.24
N PRO A 78 -0.67 7.62 6.42
CA PRO A 78 0.05 8.72 7.04
C PRO A 78 1.39 8.24 7.60
N SER A 79 2.41 8.16 6.76
CA SER A 79 3.77 7.84 7.17
C SER A 79 4.79 8.62 6.34
N GLY A 80 5.92 8.99 6.91
CA GLY A 80 6.95 9.79 6.25
C GLY A 80 6.41 11.14 5.78
N SER A 81 6.65 11.51 4.53
CA SER A 81 6.17 12.79 3.97
C SER A 81 4.64 12.94 3.96
N ALA A 82 3.90 11.82 4.03
CA ALA A 82 2.43 11.84 4.07
C ALA A 82 1.84 12.11 5.48
N GLU A 83 2.67 12.30 6.50
CA GLU A 83 2.21 12.70 7.85
C GLU A 83 1.82 14.17 7.94
N GLY A 84 2.28 15.01 7.00
CA GLY A 84 2.01 16.45 6.99
C GLY A 84 0.53 16.78 6.82
N ALA A 85 0.12 17.93 7.37
CA ALA A 85 -1.28 18.40 7.32
C ALA A 85 -1.81 18.54 5.87
N GLU A 86 -0.96 18.97 4.94
CA GLU A 86 -1.32 19.09 3.52
C GLU A 86 -1.64 17.72 2.90
N SER A 87 -0.82 16.72 3.18
CA SER A 87 -1.07 15.34 2.70
C SER A 87 -2.32 14.74 3.34
N GLN A 88 -2.57 15.03 4.63
CA GLN A 88 -3.79 14.58 5.30
C GLN A 88 -5.06 15.22 4.68
N ALA A 89 -4.98 16.47 4.21
CA ALA A 89 -6.07 17.14 3.52
C ALA A 89 -6.42 16.50 2.16
N THR A 90 -5.52 15.71 1.59
CA THR A 90 -5.77 15.00 0.32
C THR A 90 -6.39 13.62 0.49
N ARG A 91 -6.67 13.19 1.72
CA ARG A 91 -7.30 11.87 1.98
C ARG A 91 -8.71 11.81 1.41
N LEU A 92 -9.01 10.72 0.73
CA LEU A 92 -10.36 10.45 0.25
C LEU A 92 -11.28 10.03 1.41
N THR A 93 -12.52 10.48 1.36
CA THR A 93 -13.58 9.90 2.19
C THR A 93 -13.89 8.47 1.74
N GLU A 94 -14.59 7.70 2.58
CA GLU A 94 -15.04 6.35 2.22
C GLU A 94 -15.89 6.34 0.94
N GLU A 95 -16.78 7.33 0.79
CA GLU A 95 -17.64 7.48 -0.38
C GLU A 95 -16.83 7.78 -1.65
N GLN A 96 -15.92 8.75 -1.58
CA GLN A 96 -15.04 9.11 -2.69
C GLN A 96 -14.16 7.93 -3.11
N LEU A 97 -13.56 7.22 -2.14
CA LEU A 97 -12.74 6.05 -2.42
C LEU A 97 -13.56 4.92 -3.07
N THR A 98 -14.79 4.70 -2.59
CA THR A 98 -15.71 3.71 -3.17
C THR A 98 -16.02 4.03 -4.64
N ASP A 99 -16.29 5.31 -4.96
CA ASP A 99 -16.55 5.72 -6.33
C ASP A 99 -15.34 5.54 -7.25
N VAL A 100 -14.15 5.96 -6.79
CA VAL A 100 -12.89 5.78 -7.54
C VAL A 100 -12.63 4.29 -7.81
N LEU A 101 -12.77 3.44 -6.79
CA LEU A 101 -12.54 2.00 -6.94
C LEU A 101 -13.55 1.35 -7.86
N ARG A 102 -14.84 1.69 -7.74
CA ARG A 102 -15.88 1.10 -8.61
C ARG A 102 -15.60 1.35 -10.09
N ARG A 103 -15.22 2.59 -10.44
CA ARG A 103 -14.84 2.94 -11.81
C ARG A 103 -13.59 2.18 -12.28
N ALA A 104 -12.60 2.05 -11.42
CA ALA A 104 -11.35 1.36 -11.74
C ALA A 104 -11.56 -0.16 -11.90
N VAL A 105 -12.35 -0.80 -11.02
CA VAL A 105 -12.68 -2.22 -11.12
C VAL A 105 -13.41 -2.52 -12.43
N THR A 106 -14.40 -1.71 -12.80
CA THR A 106 -15.10 -1.88 -14.09
C THR A 106 -14.11 -1.87 -15.26
N VAL A 107 -13.16 -0.94 -15.27
CA VAL A 107 -12.12 -0.88 -16.31
C VAL A 107 -11.18 -2.07 -16.26
N ALA A 108 -10.76 -2.51 -15.07
CA ALA A 108 -9.90 -3.68 -14.92
C ALA A 108 -10.58 -4.95 -15.47
N GLU A 109 -11.87 -5.14 -15.16
CA GLU A 109 -12.68 -6.26 -15.68
C GLU A 109 -12.81 -6.20 -17.21
N GLU A 110 -13.13 -5.03 -17.79
CA GLU A 110 -13.21 -4.84 -19.25
C GLU A 110 -11.90 -5.22 -19.97
N LEU A 111 -10.76 -4.99 -19.31
CA LEU A 111 -9.41 -5.22 -19.84
C LEU A 111 -8.84 -6.60 -19.47
N GLY A 112 -9.56 -7.39 -18.69
CA GLY A 112 -9.09 -8.70 -18.19
C GLY A 112 -7.87 -8.57 -17.28
N MET A 113 -7.79 -7.49 -16.50
CA MET A 113 -6.75 -7.24 -15.50
C MET A 113 -7.20 -7.72 -14.11
N GLU A 114 -6.24 -8.13 -13.30
CA GLU A 114 -6.45 -8.35 -11.88
C GLU A 114 -6.24 -7.05 -11.12
N MET A 115 -7.10 -6.76 -10.14
CA MET A 115 -7.03 -5.56 -9.31
C MET A 115 -7.32 -5.89 -7.86
N ASP A 116 -6.47 -5.41 -6.95
CA ASP A 116 -6.67 -5.53 -5.51
C ASP A 116 -6.55 -4.17 -4.78
N PHE A 117 -7.35 -4.03 -3.74
CA PHE A 117 -7.23 -2.93 -2.78
C PHE A 117 -6.52 -3.44 -1.53
N THR A 118 -5.45 -2.76 -1.09
CA THR A 118 -4.51 -3.31 -0.10
C THR A 118 -4.54 -2.63 1.27
N SER A 119 -5.44 -1.67 1.50
CA SER A 119 -5.50 -0.93 2.78
C SER A 119 -6.55 -1.48 3.74
N PRO A 120 -6.17 -2.16 4.82
CA PRO A 120 -7.11 -2.70 5.78
C PRO A 120 -7.93 -1.59 6.46
N GLY A 121 -9.24 -1.82 6.59
CA GLY A 121 -10.15 -0.96 7.34
C GLY A 121 -10.49 0.40 6.72
N TRP A 122 -10.13 0.62 5.45
CA TRP A 122 -10.53 1.82 4.71
C TRP A 122 -11.93 1.69 4.14
N LEU A 123 -12.30 0.48 3.75
CA LEU A 123 -13.63 0.11 3.27
C LEU A 123 -14.08 -1.16 3.98
N LYS A 124 -15.38 -1.31 4.13
CA LYS A 124 -15.98 -2.54 4.67
C LYS A 124 -15.83 -3.68 3.68
N GLU A 125 -15.71 -4.90 4.19
CA GLU A 125 -15.67 -6.12 3.38
C GLU A 125 -16.83 -6.20 2.39
N GLU A 126 -18.04 -5.92 2.86
CA GLU A 126 -19.24 -5.95 2.02
C GLU A 126 -19.13 -4.98 0.83
N THR A 127 -18.57 -3.78 1.06
CA THR A 127 -18.35 -2.78 0.01
C THR A 127 -17.35 -3.29 -1.02
N LEU A 128 -16.21 -3.85 -0.58
CA LEU A 128 -15.20 -4.42 -1.48
C LEU A 128 -15.77 -5.57 -2.31
N ARG A 129 -16.46 -6.52 -1.67
CA ARG A 129 -17.06 -7.66 -2.37
C ARG A 129 -18.16 -7.24 -3.34
N SER A 130 -18.94 -6.21 -3.02
CA SER A 130 -19.98 -5.68 -3.91
C SER A 130 -19.44 -5.07 -5.20
N MET A 131 -18.14 -4.71 -5.21
CA MET A 131 -17.42 -4.22 -6.40
C MET A 131 -16.67 -5.32 -7.16
N GLY A 132 -16.74 -6.59 -6.73
CA GLY A 132 -16.01 -7.69 -7.35
C GLY A 132 -14.61 -7.94 -6.77
N LEU A 133 -14.16 -7.15 -5.80
CA LEU A 133 -12.87 -7.36 -5.13
C LEU A 133 -12.96 -8.54 -4.17
N THR A 134 -12.25 -9.62 -4.47
CA THR A 134 -12.29 -10.86 -3.67
C THR A 134 -11.32 -10.83 -2.50
N LEU A 135 -10.20 -10.12 -2.64
CA LEU A 135 -9.22 -9.95 -1.58
C LEU A 135 -9.70 -8.88 -0.59
N VAL A 136 -9.94 -9.30 0.63
CA VAL A 136 -10.21 -8.37 1.74
C VAL A 136 -8.91 -8.12 2.49
N PRO A 137 -8.38 -6.88 2.46
CA PRO A 137 -7.10 -6.60 3.09
C PRO A 137 -7.22 -6.72 4.62
N SER A 138 -6.26 -7.35 5.23
CA SER A 138 -6.14 -7.49 6.69
C SER A 138 -4.78 -6.97 7.17
N CYS A 139 -4.70 -6.62 8.46
CA CYS A 139 -3.43 -6.22 9.06
C CYS A 139 -2.48 -7.43 9.13
N GLY A 140 -1.32 -7.33 8.50
CA GLY A 140 -0.29 -8.38 8.52
C GLY A 140 0.84 -8.13 9.52
N ALA A 141 0.77 -7.07 10.32
CA ALA A 141 1.86 -6.66 11.21
C ALA A 141 2.26 -7.77 12.19
N CYS A 142 3.53 -8.11 12.25
CA CYS A 142 4.10 -9.23 13.03
C CYS A 142 3.48 -10.60 12.75
N LEU A 143 2.67 -10.75 11.72
CA LEU A 143 2.01 -12.01 11.33
C LEU A 143 2.49 -12.49 9.97
N SER A 144 2.18 -11.77 8.92
CA SER A 144 2.57 -12.06 7.54
C SER A 144 3.65 -11.12 7.00
N ASN A 145 3.89 -10.01 7.66
CA ASN A 145 4.95 -9.07 7.31
C ASN A 145 5.62 -8.45 8.54
N MET A 146 6.86 -8.10 8.36
CA MET A 146 7.68 -7.26 9.23
C MET A 146 8.64 -6.50 8.33
N ALA A 147 9.27 -5.45 8.84
CA ALA A 147 10.30 -4.75 8.09
C ALA A 147 11.54 -4.50 8.95
N ILE A 148 12.68 -4.31 8.28
CA ILE A 148 13.95 -3.96 8.90
C ILE A 148 14.30 -2.56 8.42
N ALA A 149 14.48 -1.64 9.34
CA ALA A 149 14.92 -0.29 9.06
C ALA A 149 16.42 -0.25 8.70
N PRO A 150 16.93 0.82 8.07
CA PRO A 150 18.33 0.89 7.64
C PRO A 150 19.37 0.75 8.76
N ASP A 151 18.98 1.04 10.01
CA ASP A 151 19.81 0.88 11.22
C ASP A 151 19.74 -0.53 11.84
N GLY A 152 19.03 -1.44 11.18
CA GLY A 152 18.80 -2.81 11.66
C GLY A 152 17.59 -2.95 12.59
N GLY A 153 16.89 -1.87 12.91
CA GLY A 153 15.68 -1.91 13.72
C GLY A 153 14.57 -2.76 13.10
N VAL A 154 14.03 -3.71 13.81
CA VAL A 154 12.92 -4.57 13.36
C VAL A 154 11.60 -3.90 13.74
N ILE A 155 10.76 -3.61 12.77
CA ILE A 155 9.47 -2.96 12.95
C ILE A 155 8.30 -3.85 12.52
N PRO A 156 7.11 -3.70 13.11
CA PRO A 156 5.97 -4.59 12.88
C PRO A 156 5.48 -4.63 11.43
N CYS A 157 5.62 -3.53 10.70
CA CYS A 157 5.19 -3.36 9.31
C CYS A 157 6.01 -2.23 8.67
N GLN A 158 6.25 -2.31 7.38
CA GLN A 158 6.97 -1.28 6.63
C GLN A 158 6.39 0.14 6.76
N SER A 159 5.11 0.26 7.10
CA SER A 159 4.45 1.56 7.31
C SER A 159 4.59 2.09 8.75
N TRP A 160 5.24 1.36 9.65
CA TRP A 160 5.40 1.74 11.07
C TRP A 160 6.81 2.30 11.34
N LEU A 161 7.26 3.23 10.50
CA LEU A 161 8.62 3.78 10.56
C LEU A 161 8.89 4.60 11.83
N SER A 162 7.88 5.26 12.38
CA SER A 162 7.98 6.08 13.60
C SER A 162 7.84 5.30 14.90
N SER A 163 7.53 4.01 14.84
CA SER A 163 7.37 3.21 16.06
C SER A 163 8.72 2.78 16.64
N GLN A 164 8.75 2.59 17.97
CA GLN A 164 9.89 1.92 18.59
C GLN A 164 10.13 0.56 17.95
N PRO A 165 11.37 0.20 17.57
CA PRO A 165 11.68 -1.13 17.07
C PRO A 165 11.32 -2.23 18.08
N LEU A 166 11.01 -3.40 17.59
CA LEU A 166 10.81 -4.62 18.39
C LEU A 166 12.14 -5.18 18.93
N GLY A 167 13.22 -4.80 18.29
CA GLY A 167 14.61 -5.15 18.55
C GLY A 167 15.45 -4.77 17.34
N ASN A 168 16.73 -5.15 17.32
CA ASN A 168 17.65 -4.87 16.22
C ASN A 168 18.27 -6.16 15.70
N ILE A 169 18.09 -6.45 14.41
CA ILE A 169 18.56 -7.70 13.79
C ILE A 169 20.10 -7.84 13.80
N LEU A 170 20.84 -6.76 13.97
CA LEU A 170 22.30 -6.76 14.00
C LEU A 170 22.86 -7.11 15.38
N THR A 171 22.07 -6.93 16.46
CA THR A 171 22.54 -7.09 17.84
C THR A 171 21.74 -8.09 18.65
N ASP A 172 20.49 -8.34 18.29
CA ASP A 172 19.58 -9.17 19.03
C ASP A 172 19.36 -10.52 18.35
N ASP A 173 19.10 -11.53 19.13
CA ASP A 173 18.65 -12.83 18.65
C ASP A 173 17.23 -12.71 18.07
N TRP A 174 17.01 -13.28 16.90
CA TRP A 174 15.71 -13.24 16.24
C TRP A 174 14.58 -13.83 17.08
N ASP A 175 14.85 -14.92 17.79
CA ASP A 175 13.83 -15.56 18.63
C ASP A 175 13.38 -14.64 19.76
N LYS A 176 14.29 -13.86 20.33
CA LYS A 176 13.96 -12.86 21.34
C LYS A 176 13.08 -11.73 20.78
N ILE A 177 13.39 -11.26 19.57
CA ILE A 177 12.57 -10.26 18.89
C ILE A 177 11.18 -10.82 18.63
N TRP A 178 11.11 -12.01 18.02
CA TRP A 178 9.87 -12.66 17.60
C TRP A 178 8.96 -13.02 18.77
N GLN A 179 9.55 -13.47 19.90
CA GLN A 179 8.83 -13.88 21.11
C GLN A 179 8.62 -12.74 22.10
N SER A 180 9.09 -11.52 21.81
CA SER A 180 8.86 -10.38 22.69
C SER A 180 7.37 -10.17 22.94
N GLN A 181 7.04 -9.70 24.15
CA GLN A 181 5.64 -9.46 24.54
C GLN A 181 4.93 -8.52 23.56
N ARG A 182 5.63 -7.48 23.10
CA ARG A 182 5.10 -6.50 22.13
C ARG A 182 4.85 -7.15 20.77
N CYS A 183 5.80 -7.91 20.23
CA CYS A 183 5.62 -8.61 18.96
C CYS A 183 4.45 -9.61 19.03
N ALA A 184 4.36 -10.38 20.11
CA ALA A 184 3.29 -11.35 20.34
C ALA A 184 1.91 -10.65 20.44
N ALA A 185 1.82 -9.52 21.13
CA ALA A 185 0.59 -8.76 21.26
C ALA A 185 0.12 -8.20 19.91
N ILE A 186 1.02 -7.62 19.12
CA ILE A 186 0.71 -7.11 17.77
C ILE A 186 0.25 -8.26 16.87
N ARG A 187 0.97 -9.38 16.89
CA ARG A 187 0.63 -10.57 16.10
C ARG A 187 -0.75 -11.12 16.46
N ALA A 188 -1.09 -11.17 17.74
CA ALA A 188 -2.38 -11.63 18.21
C ALA A 188 -3.53 -10.74 17.73
N LYS A 189 -3.32 -9.41 17.64
CA LYS A 189 -4.28 -8.48 17.04
C LYS A 189 -4.42 -8.72 15.53
N SER A 190 -3.30 -8.85 14.83
CA SER A 190 -3.31 -9.13 13.38
C SER A 190 -3.98 -10.46 13.05
N ALA A 191 -3.76 -11.50 13.87
CA ALA A 191 -4.35 -12.83 13.68
C ALA A 191 -5.88 -12.86 13.88
N LYS A 192 -6.44 -11.91 14.61
CA LYS A 192 -7.90 -11.78 14.73
C LYS A 192 -8.56 -11.25 13.47
N MET A 193 -7.77 -11.03 12.42
CA MET A 193 -8.23 -10.45 11.15
C MET A 193 -9.02 -9.15 11.35
N GLU A 194 -8.61 -8.37 12.35
CA GLU A 194 -9.16 -7.05 12.51
C GLU A 194 -8.84 -6.27 11.22
N GLN A 195 -9.90 -5.89 10.52
CA GLN A 195 -9.83 -5.16 9.26
C GLN A 195 -9.28 -3.74 9.44
N LEU A 196 -8.81 -3.41 10.62
CA LEU A 196 -8.31 -2.09 10.95
C LEU A 196 -6.79 -2.07 10.87
N CYS A 197 -6.25 -1.30 9.93
CA CYS A 197 -4.87 -0.90 10.00
C CYS A 197 -4.65 -0.08 11.29
N GLN A 198 -3.75 -0.53 12.16
CA GLN A 198 -3.49 0.13 13.43
C GLN A 198 -2.96 1.57 13.23
N LEU A 199 -2.32 1.86 12.08
CA LEU A 199 -1.90 3.20 11.69
C LEU A 199 -3.06 4.12 11.30
N ARG A 200 -4.22 3.58 10.91
CA ARG A 200 -5.38 4.41 10.56
C ARG A 200 -6.10 4.96 11.79
N GLN A 201 -6.00 4.28 12.91
CA GLN A 201 -6.54 4.76 14.19
C GLN A 201 -5.78 5.98 14.70
N GLY A 202 -4.74 6.41 13.96
CA GLY A 202 -3.81 7.44 14.30
C GLY A 202 -4.42 8.72 14.74
N ASN A 203 -3.98 9.30 15.43
CA ASN A 203 -3.50 10.53 15.98
C ASN A 203 -2.48 10.18 17.06
N GLY A 204 -1.20 9.97 16.67
CA GLY A 204 -0.09 10.13 17.58
C GLY A 204 -0.11 9.39 18.94
N GLU A 205 -1.17 8.80 19.32
CA GLU A 205 -1.20 7.81 20.35
C GLU A 205 -0.72 6.53 19.66
N GLU A 206 0.60 6.31 19.73
CA GLU A 206 1.08 4.94 19.84
C GLU A 206 0.06 4.29 20.77
N ALA A 207 -0.82 3.46 20.20
CA ALA A 207 -1.69 2.69 21.04
C ALA A 207 -0.74 2.09 22.07
N SER A 208 -0.85 2.58 23.28
CA SER A 208 -0.08 2.14 24.42
C SER A 208 -0.39 0.67 24.57
N VAL A 209 0.32 -0.11 23.80
CA VAL A 209 0.41 -1.55 23.92
C VAL A 209 1.53 -1.75 24.93
N CYS A 210 1.24 -1.39 26.16
CA CYS A 210 1.91 -1.92 27.32
C CYS A 210 1.46 -3.35 27.54
#